data_de83ed769109e4b9027e1e6f38b9c583
#
_entry.id   de83ed769109e4b9027e1e6f38b9c583
#
_cell.length_a   1.000
_cell.length_b   1.000
_cell.length_c   1.000
_cell.angle_alpha   90.00
_cell.angle_beta   90.00
_cell.angle_gamma   90.00
#
_symmetry.space_group_name_H-M   'P 1'
#
loop_
_entity.id
_entity.type
_entity.pdbx_description
1 polymer ?
#
loop_
_entity_poly.entity_id
_entity_poly.type
_entity_poly.pdbx_seq_one_letter_code
_entity_poly.pdbx_strand_id
1 'polypeptide(L)'
;VGRVIAPGGVGVTISSQSGWRMPALTPEEDELLATTPADELLKLDMLQPGNIRDTLHAYQMAKRCNVKRVMAESVKWGERGARINSISPGIIVTPLALDEFNGPRGGFYKNMFAKCPAGRPGTADEVANVAELLMGSKGAFITGADFLTDGGATASYFYGPLRPRE
;
A
#
# COMPACT_ATOMS: atom_id res chain seq x y z
N VAL A 1 15.17 -10.63 -1.85
CA VAL A 1 15.89 -9.46 -2.42
C VAL A 1 16.80 -8.85 -1.36
N GLY A 2 16.33 -8.52 -0.16
CA GLY A 2 17.13 -7.84 0.86
C GLY A 2 18.45 -8.52 1.24
N ARG A 3 18.52 -9.85 1.15
CA ARG A 3 19.77 -10.60 1.44
C ARG A 3 20.87 -10.41 0.39
N VAL A 4 20.54 -9.94 -0.79
CA VAL A 4 21.45 -9.82 -1.94
C VAL A 4 21.52 -8.39 -2.50
N ILE A 5 20.86 -7.44 -1.85
CA ILE A 5 20.91 -6.04 -2.28
C ILE A 5 22.35 -5.50 -2.17
N ALA A 6 22.80 -4.80 -3.20
CA ALA A 6 24.11 -4.15 -3.18
C ALA A 6 24.13 -2.97 -2.18
N PRO A 7 25.29 -2.63 -1.61
CA PRO A 7 25.45 -1.37 -0.88
C PRO A 7 24.98 -0.18 -1.71
N GLY A 8 24.21 0.71 -1.10
CA GLY A 8 23.59 1.85 -1.79
C GLY A 8 22.36 1.51 -2.65
N GLY A 9 21.97 0.23 -2.71
CA GLY A 9 20.80 -0.21 -3.46
C GLY A 9 19.50 0.35 -2.90
N VAL A 10 18.51 0.53 -3.77
CA VAL A 10 17.19 1.05 -3.37
C VAL A 10 16.08 0.16 -3.92
N GLY A 11 15.08 -0.10 -3.08
CA GLY A 11 13.86 -0.83 -3.44
C GLY A 11 12.61 -0.01 -3.19
N VAL A 12 11.61 -0.24 -4.03
CA VAL A 12 10.25 0.29 -3.83
C VAL A 12 9.26 -0.86 -3.99
N THR A 13 8.36 -1.00 -3.03
CA THR A 13 7.26 -1.96 -3.06
C THR A 13 5.94 -1.24 -3.33
N ILE A 14 5.14 -1.74 -4.27
CA ILE A 14 3.82 -1.17 -4.54
C ILE A 14 2.79 -1.83 -3.62
N SER A 15 2.24 -1.03 -2.71
CA SER A 15 1.13 -1.42 -1.84
C SER A 15 -0.21 -0.90 -2.39
N SER A 16 -1.08 -0.34 -1.56
CA SER A 16 -2.36 0.24 -1.97
C SER A 16 -2.98 1.07 -0.84
N GLN A 17 -3.72 2.13 -1.21
CA GLN A 17 -4.62 2.85 -0.30
C GLN A 17 -5.57 1.91 0.48
N SER A 18 -5.89 0.74 -0.07
CA SER A 18 -6.80 -0.22 0.57
C SER A 18 -6.25 -0.76 1.89
N GLY A 19 -4.93 -0.91 2.01
CA GLY A 19 -4.29 -1.29 3.28
C GLY A 19 -4.45 -0.23 4.37
N TRP A 20 -4.55 1.05 4.00
CA TRP A 20 -4.79 2.17 4.92
C TRP A 20 -6.23 2.23 5.42
N ARG A 21 -7.20 1.83 4.58
CA ARG A 21 -8.64 1.86 4.91
C ARG A 21 -9.13 0.61 5.62
N MET A 22 -8.26 -0.36 5.84
CA MET A 22 -8.55 -1.51 6.69
C MET A 22 -8.72 -1.06 8.15
N PRO A 23 -9.59 -1.70 8.95
CA PRO A 23 -9.61 -1.50 10.39
C PRO A 23 -8.22 -1.66 11.01
N ALA A 24 -7.94 -0.90 12.07
CA ALA A 24 -6.66 -1.00 12.76
C ALA A 24 -6.46 -2.43 13.28
N LEU A 25 -5.26 -2.95 13.10
CA LEU A 25 -4.79 -4.16 13.76
C LEU A 25 -4.19 -3.80 15.12
N THR A 26 -4.06 -4.78 16.00
CA THR A 26 -3.30 -4.59 17.22
C THR A 26 -1.81 -4.42 16.92
N PRO A 27 -1.01 -3.84 17.80
CA PRO A 27 0.45 -3.78 17.62
C PRO A 27 1.07 -5.16 17.40
N GLU A 28 0.59 -6.18 18.10
CA GLU A 28 1.06 -7.56 18.01
C GLU A 28 0.74 -8.17 16.63
N GLU A 29 -0.46 -7.93 16.09
CA GLU A 29 -0.84 -8.37 14.75
C GLU A 29 -0.01 -7.67 13.67
N ASP A 30 0.21 -6.36 13.79
CA ASP A 30 1.10 -5.60 12.88
C ASP A 30 2.54 -6.13 12.95
N GLU A 31 3.05 -6.49 14.13
CA GLU A 31 4.37 -7.09 14.31
C GLU A 31 4.48 -8.47 13.65
N LEU A 32 3.48 -9.32 13.83
CA LEU A 32 3.42 -10.63 13.17
C LEU A 32 3.45 -10.49 11.64
N LEU A 33 2.67 -9.57 11.06
CA LEU A 33 2.71 -9.31 9.62
C LEU A 33 4.08 -8.80 9.16
N ALA A 34 4.73 -7.96 9.96
CA ALA A 34 6.01 -7.33 9.64
C ALA A 34 7.19 -8.33 9.65
N THR A 35 7.20 -9.25 10.61
CA THR A 35 8.41 -10.01 10.96
C THR A 35 8.35 -11.50 10.66
N THR A 36 7.16 -12.10 10.57
CA THR A 36 7.02 -13.53 10.26
C THR A 36 7.68 -13.88 8.93
N PRO A 37 8.52 -14.93 8.83
CA PRO A 37 9.08 -15.40 7.57
C PRO A 37 8.02 -15.62 6.50
N ALA A 38 8.36 -15.34 5.23
CA ALA A 38 7.39 -15.37 4.14
C ALA A 38 6.75 -16.74 3.90
N ASP A 39 7.48 -17.82 4.14
CA ASP A 39 7.03 -19.21 4.07
C ASP A 39 6.14 -19.62 5.25
N GLU A 40 6.21 -18.90 6.36
CA GLU A 40 5.39 -19.11 7.56
C GLU A 40 4.17 -18.17 7.61
N LEU A 41 4.17 -17.11 6.80
CA LEU A 41 3.19 -16.01 6.91
C LEU A 41 1.75 -16.51 6.82
N LEU A 42 1.45 -17.42 5.88
CA LEU A 42 0.10 -17.96 5.71
C LEU A 42 -0.33 -18.94 6.82
N LYS A 43 0.55 -19.27 7.77
CA LYS A 43 0.20 -20.07 8.94
C LYS A 43 -0.35 -19.24 10.10
N LEU A 44 -0.21 -17.91 10.03
CA LEU A 44 -0.78 -17.01 11.04
C LEU A 44 -2.29 -17.18 11.13
N ASP A 45 -2.81 -17.23 12.35
CA ASP A 45 -4.24 -17.43 12.62
C ASP A 45 -5.10 -16.35 11.93
N MET A 46 -4.68 -15.08 12.01
CA MET A 46 -5.37 -13.96 11.38
C MET A 46 -5.49 -14.08 9.84
N LEU A 47 -4.67 -14.92 9.20
CA LEU A 47 -4.68 -15.14 7.75
C LEU A 47 -5.37 -16.44 7.34
N GLN A 48 -5.91 -17.19 8.30
CA GLN A 48 -6.67 -18.40 7.97
C GLN A 48 -8.01 -18.07 7.29
N PRO A 49 -8.52 -18.94 6.40
CA PRO A 49 -9.76 -18.69 5.67
C PRO A 49 -10.95 -18.31 6.57
N GLY A 50 -11.03 -18.86 7.78
CA GLY A 50 -12.11 -18.56 8.73
C GLY A 50 -12.04 -17.12 9.31
N ASN A 51 -10.88 -16.48 9.27
CA ASN A 51 -10.65 -15.14 9.79
C ASN A 51 -10.63 -14.06 8.67
N ILE A 52 -10.63 -14.49 7.40
CA ILE A 52 -10.73 -13.60 6.24
C ILE A 52 -12.18 -13.49 5.79
N ARG A 53 -12.77 -12.31 5.94
CA ARG A 53 -14.22 -12.09 5.70
C ARG A 53 -14.64 -12.21 4.23
N ASP A 54 -13.80 -11.68 3.34
CA ASP A 54 -14.06 -11.61 1.90
C ASP A 54 -12.78 -11.29 1.11
N THR A 55 -12.89 -11.22 -0.21
CA THR A 55 -11.75 -10.92 -1.10
C THR A 55 -11.17 -9.51 -0.89
N LEU A 56 -12.00 -8.53 -0.52
CA LEU A 56 -11.52 -7.19 -0.20
C LEU A 56 -10.67 -7.20 1.07
N HIS A 57 -11.13 -7.89 2.12
CA HIS A 57 -10.38 -8.03 3.36
C HIS A 57 -9.04 -8.75 3.13
N ALA A 58 -9.03 -9.83 2.33
CA ALA A 58 -7.78 -10.50 1.94
C ALA A 58 -6.81 -9.55 1.23
N TYR A 59 -7.31 -8.75 0.30
CA TYR A 59 -6.51 -7.74 -0.40
C TYR A 59 -5.98 -6.65 0.54
N GLN A 60 -6.83 -6.12 1.40
CA GLN A 60 -6.45 -5.11 2.40
C GLN A 60 -5.36 -5.64 3.33
N MET A 61 -5.52 -6.87 3.83
CA MET A 61 -4.55 -7.55 4.70
C MET A 61 -3.20 -7.71 3.99
N ALA A 62 -3.20 -8.18 2.74
CA ALA A 62 -1.97 -8.31 1.95
C ALA A 62 -1.26 -6.96 1.74
N LYS A 63 -2.02 -5.89 1.47
CA LYS A 63 -1.46 -4.55 1.26
C LYS A 63 -0.98 -3.91 2.57
N ARG A 64 -1.66 -4.13 3.68
CA ARG A 64 -1.19 -3.75 5.02
C ARG A 64 0.12 -4.47 5.35
N CYS A 65 0.19 -5.77 5.12
CA CYS A 65 1.38 -6.58 5.31
C CYS A 65 2.58 -6.02 4.51
N ASN A 66 2.40 -5.65 3.24
CA ASN A 66 3.47 -5.04 2.44
C ASN A 66 4.09 -3.82 3.13
N VAL A 67 3.26 -2.89 3.62
CA VAL A 67 3.72 -1.68 4.31
C VAL A 67 4.52 -2.02 5.57
N LYS A 68 3.98 -2.92 6.40
CA LYS A 68 4.63 -3.32 7.66
C LYS A 68 5.94 -4.06 7.43
N ARG A 69 5.99 -4.94 6.44
CA ARG A 69 7.23 -5.65 6.07
C ARG A 69 8.29 -4.71 5.53
N VAL A 70 7.91 -3.73 4.72
CA VAL A 70 8.85 -2.70 4.23
C VAL A 70 9.46 -1.93 5.40
N MET A 71 8.64 -1.55 6.39
CA MET A 71 9.11 -0.87 7.60
C MET A 71 10.13 -1.74 8.36
N ALA A 72 9.81 -2.99 8.64
CA ALA A 72 10.72 -3.90 9.35
C ALA A 72 11.98 -4.24 8.55
N GLU A 73 11.85 -4.51 7.26
CA GLU A 73 12.98 -4.83 6.38
C GLU A 73 13.92 -3.64 6.17
N SER A 74 13.44 -2.40 6.28
CA SER A 74 14.27 -1.21 6.10
C SER A 74 15.44 -1.16 7.08
N VAL A 75 15.26 -1.69 8.29
CA VAL A 75 16.32 -1.81 9.30
C VAL A 75 17.46 -2.71 8.79
N LYS A 76 17.10 -3.90 8.31
CA LYS A 76 18.08 -4.87 7.75
C LYS A 76 18.75 -4.37 6.46
N TRP A 77 17.98 -3.62 5.64
CA TRP A 77 18.55 -3.00 4.44
C TRP A 77 19.54 -1.90 4.80
N GLY A 78 19.25 -1.13 5.87
CA GLY A 78 20.15 -0.10 6.40
C GLY A 78 21.51 -0.64 6.84
N GLU A 79 21.58 -1.85 7.43
CA GLU A 79 22.82 -2.53 7.78
C GLU A 79 23.74 -2.76 6.57
N ARG A 80 23.16 -2.78 5.37
CA ARG A 80 23.88 -2.92 4.09
C ARG A 80 24.08 -1.58 3.35
N GLY A 81 23.72 -0.47 3.98
CA GLY A 81 23.72 0.85 3.34
C GLY A 81 22.69 0.99 2.22
N ALA A 82 21.66 0.16 2.22
CA ALA A 82 20.58 0.16 1.23
C ALA A 82 19.28 0.71 1.82
N ARG A 83 18.31 1.08 0.97
CA ARG A 83 17.03 1.65 1.39
C ARG A 83 15.86 0.92 0.74
N ILE A 84 14.74 0.81 1.45
CA ILE A 84 13.48 0.29 0.91
C ILE A 84 12.32 1.12 1.41
N ASN A 85 11.39 1.42 0.51
CA ASN A 85 10.16 2.14 0.82
C ASN A 85 8.96 1.47 0.15
N SER A 86 7.76 1.90 0.48
CA SER A 86 6.55 1.52 -0.25
C SER A 86 5.81 2.74 -0.79
N ILE A 87 5.05 2.51 -1.84
CA ILE A 87 4.06 3.44 -2.36
C ILE A 87 2.71 2.77 -2.26
N SER A 88 1.74 3.47 -1.71
CA SER A 88 0.33 3.05 -1.62
C SER A 88 -0.52 3.88 -2.59
N PRO A 89 -0.63 3.47 -3.87
CA PRO A 89 -1.43 4.20 -4.83
C PRO A 89 -2.93 4.11 -4.51
N GLY A 90 -3.65 5.12 -4.95
CA GLY A 90 -5.09 5.11 -5.06
C GLY A 90 -5.56 4.37 -6.32
N ILE A 91 -6.62 4.89 -6.92
CA ILE A 91 -7.12 4.37 -8.20
C ILE A 91 -6.31 5.02 -9.31
N ILE A 92 -5.59 4.21 -10.06
CA ILE A 92 -4.68 4.62 -11.13
C ILE A 92 -5.24 4.16 -12.47
N VAL A 93 -5.25 5.05 -13.47
CA VAL A 93 -5.66 4.72 -14.84
C VAL A 93 -4.68 3.72 -15.43
N THR A 94 -5.18 2.51 -15.67
CA THR A 94 -4.47 1.39 -16.31
C THR A 94 -5.46 0.68 -17.24
N PRO A 95 -5.02 -0.18 -18.16
CA PRO A 95 -5.95 -0.99 -18.96
C PRO A 95 -6.97 -1.74 -18.07
N LEU A 96 -6.53 -2.39 -16.99
CA LEU A 96 -7.42 -3.05 -16.04
C LEU A 96 -8.42 -2.07 -15.39
N ALA A 97 -7.97 -0.89 -14.99
CA ALA A 97 -8.85 0.10 -14.36
C ALA A 97 -9.90 0.61 -15.34
N LEU A 98 -9.57 0.77 -16.62
CA LEU A 98 -10.53 1.16 -17.65
C LEU A 98 -11.65 0.11 -17.83
N ASP A 99 -11.30 -1.17 -17.79
CA ASP A 99 -12.27 -2.27 -17.80
C ASP A 99 -13.19 -2.21 -16.56
N GLU A 100 -12.62 -1.94 -15.37
CA GLU A 100 -13.39 -1.79 -14.14
C GLU A 100 -14.30 -0.55 -14.17
N PHE A 101 -13.84 0.58 -14.73
CA PHE A 101 -14.63 1.81 -14.83
C PHE A 101 -15.83 1.66 -15.78
N ASN A 102 -15.71 0.82 -16.78
CA ASN A 102 -16.77 0.50 -17.74
C ASN A 102 -17.61 -0.72 -17.32
N GLY A 103 -17.18 -1.43 -16.29
CA GLY A 103 -17.83 -2.62 -15.78
C GLY A 103 -18.87 -2.33 -14.67
N PRO A 104 -19.38 -3.38 -13.99
CA PRO A 104 -20.40 -3.27 -12.94
C PRO A 104 -19.99 -2.36 -11.76
N ARG A 105 -18.68 -2.16 -11.54
CA ARG A 105 -18.13 -1.29 -10.49
C ARG A 105 -17.94 0.16 -10.91
N GLY A 106 -18.23 0.53 -12.17
CA GLY A 106 -17.96 1.86 -12.70
C GLY A 106 -18.63 2.98 -11.90
N GLY A 107 -19.86 2.77 -11.42
CA GLY A 107 -20.55 3.73 -10.55
C GLY A 107 -19.84 3.97 -9.21
N PHE A 108 -19.28 2.93 -8.62
CA PHE A 108 -18.49 3.04 -7.39
C PHE A 108 -17.23 3.90 -7.59
N TYR A 109 -16.49 3.66 -8.66
CA TYR A 109 -15.29 4.44 -8.97
C TYR A 109 -15.61 5.92 -9.27
N LYS A 110 -16.65 6.18 -10.07
CA LYS A 110 -17.12 7.57 -10.34
C LYS A 110 -17.49 8.31 -9.06
N ASN A 111 -18.21 7.66 -8.15
CA ASN A 111 -18.55 8.24 -6.84
C ASN A 111 -17.29 8.51 -6.00
N MET A 112 -16.31 7.59 -6.02
CA MET A 112 -15.06 7.79 -5.30
C MET A 112 -14.28 8.99 -5.85
N PHE A 113 -14.17 9.13 -7.18
CA PHE A 113 -13.51 10.28 -7.80
C PHE A 113 -14.20 11.60 -7.45
N ALA A 114 -15.53 11.64 -7.56
CA ALA A 114 -16.29 12.86 -7.23
C ALA A 114 -16.14 13.31 -5.78
N LYS A 115 -15.80 12.39 -4.87
CA LYS A 115 -15.69 12.63 -3.44
C LYS A 115 -14.27 12.64 -2.90
N CYS A 116 -13.27 12.37 -3.72
CA CYS A 116 -11.87 12.54 -3.31
C CYS A 116 -11.39 13.96 -3.63
N PRO A 117 -10.45 14.53 -2.85
CA PRO A 117 -9.95 15.89 -3.06
C PRO A 117 -9.40 16.16 -4.46
N ALA A 118 -8.73 15.19 -5.08
CA ALA A 118 -8.20 15.34 -6.44
C ALA A 118 -9.27 15.37 -7.54
N GLY A 119 -10.48 14.87 -7.28
CA GLY A 119 -11.60 14.84 -8.22
C GLY A 119 -11.41 13.92 -9.44
N ARG A 120 -10.36 13.10 -9.46
CA ARG A 120 -9.99 12.23 -10.59
C ARG A 120 -9.17 11.03 -10.15
N PRO A 121 -9.04 9.97 -10.99
CA PRO A 121 -8.03 8.96 -10.81
C PRO A 121 -6.62 9.54 -11.03
N GLY A 122 -5.61 8.87 -10.47
CA GLY A 122 -4.20 9.15 -10.75
C GLY A 122 -3.72 8.49 -12.04
N THR A 123 -2.51 8.82 -12.45
CA THR A 123 -1.83 8.20 -13.60
C THR A 123 -0.64 7.35 -13.14
N ALA A 124 -0.16 6.46 -14.01
CA ALA A 124 1.03 5.68 -13.74
C ALA A 124 2.27 6.58 -13.55
N ASP A 125 2.36 7.68 -14.31
CA ASP A 125 3.46 8.65 -14.20
C ASP A 125 3.47 9.36 -12.84
N GLU A 126 2.30 9.66 -12.25
CA GLU A 126 2.23 10.26 -10.92
C GLU A 126 2.77 9.31 -9.83
N VAL A 127 2.58 8.01 -9.99
CA VAL A 127 3.20 7.00 -9.11
C VAL A 127 4.70 6.86 -9.40
N ALA A 128 5.09 6.88 -10.66
CA ALA A 128 6.49 6.80 -11.08
C ALA A 128 7.32 7.99 -10.59
N ASN A 129 6.77 9.21 -10.57
CA ASN A 129 7.43 10.40 -10.01
C ASN A 129 7.77 10.23 -8.52
N VAL A 130 6.89 9.60 -7.74
CA VAL A 130 7.18 9.27 -6.35
C VAL A 130 8.27 8.20 -6.25
N ALA A 131 8.21 7.18 -7.11
CA ALA A 131 9.26 6.15 -7.16
C ALA A 131 10.62 6.75 -7.54
N GLU A 132 10.69 7.67 -8.51
CA GLU A 132 11.91 8.39 -8.89
C GLU A 132 12.50 9.16 -7.70
N LEU A 133 11.68 9.90 -6.96
CA LEU A 133 12.12 10.58 -5.74
C LEU A 133 12.72 9.59 -4.74
N LEU A 134 12.01 8.49 -4.45
CA LEU A 134 12.44 7.51 -3.45
C LEU A 134 13.70 6.75 -3.86
N MET A 135 13.85 6.47 -5.14
CA MET A 135 15.00 5.74 -5.68
C MET A 135 16.21 6.64 -5.94
N GLY A 136 15.98 7.92 -6.16
CA GLY A 136 17.02 8.91 -6.46
C GLY A 136 17.75 9.42 -5.22
N SER A 137 18.78 10.26 -5.47
CA SER A 137 19.60 10.90 -4.43
C SER A 137 18.79 11.85 -3.53
N LYS A 138 17.74 12.47 -4.05
CA LYS A 138 16.84 13.34 -3.27
C LYS A 138 16.09 12.59 -2.17
N GLY A 139 15.88 11.27 -2.33
CA GLY A 139 15.28 10.39 -1.34
C GLY A 139 16.28 9.77 -0.36
N ALA A 140 17.53 10.22 -0.30
CA ALA A 140 18.60 9.58 0.47
C ALA A 140 18.31 9.42 1.98
N PHE A 141 17.49 10.28 2.56
CA PHE A 141 17.09 10.21 3.96
C PHE A 141 15.71 9.53 4.17
N ILE A 142 15.15 8.90 3.12
CA ILE A 142 13.84 8.26 3.17
C ILE A 142 14.03 6.74 3.09
N THR A 143 13.70 6.03 4.17
CA THR A 143 13.69 4.56 4.22
C THR A 143 12.65 4.07 5.22
N GLY A 144 12.02 2.91 4.96
CA GLY A 144 10.97 2.34 5.79
C GLY A 144 9.63 3.09 5.74
N ALA A 145 9.50 4.07 4.86
CA ALA A 145 8.31 4.89 4.72
C ALA A 145 7.32 4.30 3.71
N ASP A 146 6.03 4.61 3.89
CA ASP A 146 4.98 4.37 2.91
C ASP A 146 4.42 5.70 2.39
N PHE A 147 4.37 5.85 1.08
CA PHE A 147 3.88 7.05 0.41
C PHE A 147 2.47 6.81 -0.14
N LEU A 148 1.49 7.33 0.61
CA LEU A 148 0.09 7.29 0.18
C LEU A 148 -0.12 8.30 -0.97
N THR A 149 -0.35 7.77 -2.17
CA THR A 149 -0.47 8.54 -3.43
C THR A 149 -1.85 8.26 -4.04
N ASP A 150 -2.91 8.79 -3.42
CA ASP A 150 -4.30 8.40 -3.68
C ASP A 150 -5.26 9.57 -3.99
N GLY A 151 -4.73 10.76 -4.23
CA GLY A 151 -5.54 11.95 -4.49
C GLY A 151 -6.43 12.37 -3.31
N GLY A 152 -6.09 11.93 -2.09
CA GLY A 152 -6.84 12.21 -0.88
C GLY A 152 -8.05 11.30 -0.64
N ALA A 153 -8.19 10.20 -1.38
CA ALA A 153 -9.32 9.30 -1.21
C ALA A 153 -9.37 8.66 0.20
N THR A 154 -8.21 8.31 0.77
CA THR A 154 -8.13 7.81 2.15
C THR A 154 -8.49 8.88 3.17
N ALA A 155 -8.04 10.11 2.98
CA ALA A 155 -8.44 11.22 3.85
C ALA A 155 -9.95 11.45 3.80
N SER A 156 -10.54 11.43 2.61
CA SER A 156 -12.00 11.53 2.41
C SER A 156 -12.77 10.35 3.04
N TYR A 157 -12.17 9.15 3.05
CA TYR A 157 -12.75 7.97 3.70
C TYR A 157 -12.84 8.13 5.23
N PHE A 158 -11.83 8.69 5.87
CA PHE A 158 -11.84 8.85 7.33
C PHE A 158 -12.54 10.12 7.78
N TYR A 159 -12.41 11.22 7.05
CA TYR A 159 -12.78 12.55 7.52
C TYR A 159 -13.70 13.32 6.56
N GLY A 160 -14.08 12.73 5.44
CA GLY A 160 -14.82 13.40 4.38
C GLY A 160 -16.02 12.62 3.84
N PRO A 161 -16.48 12.97 2.64
CA PRO A 161 -17.73 12.43 2.07
C PRO A 161 -17.66 10.95 1.64
N LEU A 162 -16.49 10.31 1.66
CA LEU A 162 -16.35 8.87 1.45
C LEU A 162 -16.46 8.05 2.74
N ARG A 163 -16.60 8.72 3.90
CA ARG A 163 -16.75 8.02 5.18
C ARG A 163 -17.98 7.10 5.15
N PRO A 164 -17.84 5.80 5.50
CA PRO A 164 -18.99 4.93 5.67
C PRO A 164 -19.97 5.56 6.66
N ARG A 165 -21.25 5.58 6.33
CA ARG A 165 -22.31 5.94 7.26
C ARG A 165 -22.69 4.65 7.98
N GLU A 166 -22.70 4.70 9.30
CA GLU A 166 -23.26 3.65 10.15
C GLU A 166 -24.76 3.46 9.85
#